data_c4deecd529abcb2bf6a51fbba125f278
#
_entry.id   c4deecd529abcb2bf6a51fbba125f278
#
_cell.length_a   1.000
_cell.length_b   1.000
_cell.length_c   1.000
_cell.angle_alpha   90.00
_cell.angle_beta   90.00
_cell.angle_gamma   90.00
#
_symmetry.space_group_name_H-M   'P 1'
#
loop_
_entity.id
_entity.type
_entity.pdbx_description
1 polymer ?
#
loop_
_entity_poly.entity_id
_entity_poly.type
_entity_poly.pdbx_seq_one_letter_code
_entity_poly.pdbx_strand_id
1 'polypeptide(L)'
;LRTSVKFPTGDAEQLLGSGSTDIAASINFTDQSLMQKYNLTWHGSGGLLWMGNGEVLDDQREDWVAYGSLTLGWAATQNVSLKLQLDVHTAFYNSASTKLGKESAQLVFGGAVRLGKHWMMDLAVSEDIVVGTASDVVFHVGIKGGEW
;
A
#
# COMPACT_ATOMS: atom_id res chain seq x y z
N LEU A 1 -10.15 -12.98 -2.49
CA LEU A 1 -11.07 -11.97 -1.97
C LEU A 1 -10.74 -11.65 -0.53
N ARG A 2 -10.67 -10.39 -0.18
CA ARG A 2 -10.48 -9.89 1.18
C ARG A 2 -11.53 -8.82 1.46
N THR A 3 -12.14 -8.87 2.64
CA THR A 3 -13.06 -7.85 3.13
C THR A 3 -12.58 -7.36 4.49
N SER A 4 -12.82 -6.09 4.80
CA SER A 4 -12.52 -5.50 6.11
C SER A 4 -13.59 -4.50 6.49
N VAL A 5 -13.84 -4.40 7.79
CA VAL A 5 -14.76 -3.42 8.38
C VAL A 5 -14.00 -2.69 9.48
N LYS A 6 -14.04 -1.36 9.42
CA LYS A 6 -13.54 -0.48 10.48
C LYS A 6 -14.73 0.01 11.27
N PHE A 7 -14.64 -0.04 12.60
CA PHE A 7 -15.66 0.50 13.51
C PHE A 7 -15.19 1.82 14.15
N PRO A 8 -16.10 2.74 14.49
CA PRO A 8 -15.78 4.03 15.11
C PRO A 8 -15.48 3.88 16.61
N THR A 9 -14.35 3.24 16.94
CA THR A 9 -13.94 2.99 18.34
C THR A 9 -13.05 4.09 18.93
N GLY A 10 -12.59 5.03 18.11
CA GLY A 10 -11.76 6.15 18.53
C GLY A 10 -12.62 7.38 18.88
N ASP A 11 -12.04 8.28 19.67
CA ASP A 11 -12.64 9.58 20.01
C ASP A 11 -12.37 10.57 18.87
N ALA A 12 -13.41 10.94 18.14
CA ALA A 12 -13.32 11.84 17.00
C ALA A 12 -13.08 13.32 17.43
N GLU A 13 -13.54 13.74 18.60
CA GLU A 13 -13.30 15.08 19.14
C GLU A 13 -11.80 15.31 19.43
N GLN A 14 -11.11 14.24 19.82
CA GLN A 14 -9.65 14.27 20.05
C GLN A 14 -8.84 13.87 18.80
N LEU A 15 -9.47 13.72 17.64
CA LEU A 15 -8.86 13.26 16.39
C LEU A 15 -8.20 11.87 16.49
N LEU A 16 -8.65 11.02 17.41
CA LEU A 16 -8.19 9.64 17.57
C LEU A 16 -8.97 8.64 16.69
N GLY A 17 -9.87 9.15 15.86
CA GLY A 17 -10.66 8.38 14.90
C GLY A 17 -11.50 9.29 14.02
N SER A 18 -12.11 8.73 12.98
CA SER A 18 -12.99 9.48 12.06
C SER A 18 -14.45 9.49 12.48
N GLY A 19 -14.82 8.75 13.54
CA GLY A 19 -16.21 8.58 13.94
C GLY A 19 -17.07 7.78 12.94
N SER A 20 -16.46 7.15 11.90
CA SER A 20 -17.20 6.45 10.85
C SER A 20 -17.02 4.94 10.86
N THR A 21 -18.02 4.23 10.35
CA THR A 21 -17.88 2.82 9.95
C THR A 21 -17.51 2.77 8.47
N ASP A 22 -16.38 2.13 8.14
CA ASP A 22 -15.90 2.01 6.77
C ASP A 22 -15.83 0.53 6.39
N ILE A 23 -16.15 0.20 5.13
CA ILE A 23 -16.15 -1.18 4.61
C ILE A 23 -15.29 -1.22 3.36
N ALA A 24 -14.33 -2.15 3.32
CA ALA A 24 -13.52 -2.37 2.12
C ALA A 24 -13.63 -3.81 1.62
N ALA A 25 -13.56 -3.95 0.29
CA ALA A 25 -13.45 -5.23 -0.38
C ALA A 25 -12.37 -5.17 -1.47
N SER A 26 -11.54 -6.20 -1.58
CA SER A 26 -10.50 -6.30 -2.60
C SER A 26 -10.34 -7.71 -3.15
N ILE A 27 -9.89 -7.77 -4.39
CA ILE A 27 -9.43 -8.98 -5.05
C ILE A 27 -7.91 -8.91 -5.15
N ASN A 28 -7.24 -10.01 -4.83
CA ASN A 28 -5.80 -10.15 -4.94
C ASN A 28 -5.49 -11.34 -5.84
N PHE A 29 -4.49 -11.21 -6.65
CA PHE A 29 -3.98 -12.28 -7.50
C PHE A 29 -2.46 -12.31 -7.50
N THR A 30 -1.90 -13.51 -7.67
CA THR A 30 -0.46 -13.71 -7.78
C THR A 30 -0.23 -14.70 -8.91
N ASP A 31 0.68 -14.37 -9.81
CA ASP A 31 1.11 -15.25 -10.87
C ASP A 31 2.61 -15.52 -10.75
N GLN A 32 2.96 -16.79 -10.75
CA GLN A 32 4.32 -17.31 -10.69
C GLN A 32 4.70 -18.07 -11.96
N SER A 33 3.91 -17.99 -13.01
CA SER A 33 4.17 -18.72 -14.27
C SER A 33 5.51 -18.37 -14.90
N LEU A 34 5.99 -17.15 -14.66
CA LEU A 34 7.28 -16.67 -15.16
C LEU A 34 8.47 -17.03 -14.24
N MET A 35 8.23 -17.63 -13.07
CA MET A 35 9.25 -17.94 -12.09
C MET A 35 10.29 -18.95 -12.62
N GLN A 36 9.83 -20.01 -13.29
CA GLN A 36 10.70 -21.05 -13.80
C GLN A 36 11.62 -20.58 -14.92
N LYS A 37 11.19 -19.63 -15.75
CA LYS A 37 11.94 -19.19 -16.93
C LYS A 37 12.75 -17.91 -16.69
N TYR A 38 12.20 -16.98 -15.90
CA TYR A 38 12.76 -15.63 -15.75
C TYR A 38 13.03 -15.25 -14.30
N ASN A 39 12.73 -16.11 -13.34
CA ASN A 39 12.77 -15.81 -11.90
C ASN A 39 11.88 -14.60 -11.52
N LEU A 40 10.78 -14.40 -12.24
CA LEU A 40 9.86 -13.31 -12.06
C LEU A 40 8.56 -13.79 -11.43
N THR A 41 8.03 -12.99 -10.52
CA THR A 41 6.67 -13.12 -9.97
C THR A 41 5.96 -11.78 -10.10
N TRP A 42 4.67 -11.80 -10.28
CA TRP A 42 3.88 -10.58 -10.20
C TRP A 42 2.64 -10.78 -9.34
N HIS A 43 2.27 -9.71 -8.66
CA HIS A 43 1.13 -9.67 -7.77
C HIS A 43 0.34 -8.40 -8.04
N GLY A 44 -0.98 -8.53 -8.07
CA GLY A 44 -1.88 -7.41 -8.22
C GLY A 44 -3.00 -7.45 -7.21
N SER A 45 -3.48 -6.29 -6.84
CA SER A 45 -4.68 -6.13 -6.04
C SER A 45 -5.51 -4.95 -6.52
N GLY A 46 -6.82 -5.04 -6.36
CA GLY A 46 -7.73 -3.94 -6.62
C GLY A 46 -8.94 -4.05 -5.70
N GLY A 47 -9.45 -2.92 -5.25
CA GLY A 47 -10.54 -2.90 -4.30
C GLY A 47 -11.27 -1.57 -4.26
N LEU A 48 -12.38 -1.59 -3.52
CA LEU A 48 -13.20 -0.44 -3.21
C LEU A 48 -13.34 -0.33 -1.69
N LEU A 49 -13.25 0.89 -1.22
CA LEU A 49 -13.54 1.28 0.16
C LEU A 49 -14.80 2.16 0.12
N TRP A 50 -15.82 1.75 0.86
CA TRP A 50 -16.94 2.60 1.19
C TRP A 50 -16.69 3.26 2.54
N MET A 51 -16.78 4.60 2.57
CA MET A 51 -16.60 5.39 3.78
C MET A 51 -17.97 5.86 4.25
N GLY A 52 -18.38 5.40 5.43
CA GLY A 52 -19.63 5.86 6.04
C GLY A 52 -19.51 7.27 6.58
N ASN A 53 -20.65 7.87 6.93
CA ASN A 53 -20.70 9.19 7.55
C ASN A 53 -19.87 9.21 8.83
N GLY A 54 -19.10 10.27 9.02
CA GLY A 54 -18.17 10.42 10.14
C GLY A 54 -18.38 11.75 10.86
N GLU A 55 -17.55 12.03 11.85
CA GLU A 55 -17.58 13.29 12.60
C GLU A 55 -16.45 14.24 12.13
N VAL A 56 -15.43 13.70 11.47
CA VAL A 56 -14.27 14.47 11.02
C VAL A 56 -14.36 14.68 9.51
N LEU A 57 -14.43 15.96 9.07
CA LEU A 57 -14.47 16.38 7.67
C LEU A 57 -15.58 15.68 6.85
N ASP A 58 -16.72 15.39 7.44
CA ASP A 58 -17.80 14.62 6.82
C ASP A 58 -18.28 15.24 5.50
N ASP A 59 -18.48 16.56 5.46
CA ASP A 59 -18.91 17.30 4.27
C ASP A 59 -17.91 17.26 3.10
N GLN A 60 -16.69 16.84 3.34
CA GLN A 60 -15.61 16.75 2.33
C GLN A 60 -15.20 15.33 2.01
N ARG A 61 -15.80 14.33 2.62
CA ARG A 61 -15.45 12.93 2.39
C ARG A 61 -16.04 12.42 1.08
N GLU A 62 -15.28 11.58 0.40
CA GLU A 62 -15.80 10.80 -0.70
C GLU A 62 -16.43 9.52 -0.15
N ASP A 63 -17.62 9.15 -0.65
CA ASP A 63 -18.30 7.92 -0.23
C ASP A 63 -17.54 6.67 -0.68
N TRP A 64 -16.85 6.76 -1.83
CA TRP A 64 -16.17 5.64 -2.45
C TRP A 64 -14.74 5.97 -2.83
N VAL A 65 -13.82 5.12 -2.42
CA VAL A 65 -12.41 5.20 -2.80
C VAL A 65 -12.01 3.90 -3.49
N ALA A 66 -11.55 4.00 -4.73
CA ALA A 66 -10.92 2.89 -5.44
C ALA A 66 -9.43 2.85 -5.10
N TYR A 67 -8.89 1.67 -4.87
CA TYR A 67 -7.47 1.49 -4.62
C TYR A 67 -6.93 0.23 -5.28
N GLY A 68 -5.63 0.20 -5.53
CA GLY A 68 -4.99 -0.95 -6.13
C GLY A 68 -3.47 -0.92 -5.99
N SER A 69 -2.88 -2.08 -6.22
CA SER A 69 -1.43 -2.21 -6.29
C SER A 69 -1.01 -3.20 -7.37
N LEU A 70 0.16 -2.96 -7.94
CA LEU A 70 0.84 -3.88 -8.84
C LEU A 70 2.28 -4.04 -8.39
N THR A 71 2.71 -5.28 -8.20
CA THR A 71 4.06 -5.61 -7.76
C THR A 71 4.72 -6.58 -8.72
N LEU A 72 5.95 -6.29 -9.10
CA LEU A 72 6.85 -7.17 -9.83
C LEU A 72 8.01 -7.56 -8.90
N GLY A 73 8.21 -8.84 -8.69
CA GLY A 73 9.33 -9.42 -7.94
C GLY A 73 10.28 -10.15 -8.87
N TRP A 74 11.58 -9.96 -8.70
CA TRP A 74 12.63 -10.67 -9.44
C TRP A 74 13.65 -11.30 -8.49
N ALA A 75 13.74 -12.63 -8.50
CA ALA A 75 14.79 -13.36 -7.81
C ALA A 75 16.08 -13.30 -8.65
N ALA A 76 16.86 -12.22 -8.48
CA ALA A 76 18.07 -11.94 -9.26
C ALA A 76 19.17 -12.98 -8.99
N THR A 77 19.27 -13.47 -7.74
CA THR A 77 20.14 -14.57 -7.32
C THR A 77 19.45 -15.39 -6.23
N GLN A 78 20.11 -16.45 -5.74
CA GLN A 78 19.62 -17.22 -4.59
C GLN A 78 19.54 -16.39 -3.28
N ASN A 79 20.31 -15.31 -3.22
CA ASN A 79 20.41 -14.46 -2.02
C ASN A 79 19.86 -13.05 -2.19
N VAL A 80 19.51 -12.64 -3.41
CA VAL A 80 19.07 -11.29 -3.73
C VAL A 80 17.76 -11.32 -4.50
N SER A 81 16.77 -10.67 -3.99
CA SER A 81 15.50 -10.37 -4.70
C SER A 81 15.31 -8.87 -4.84
N LEU A 82 14.78 -8.45 -5.97
CA LEU A 82 14.39 -7.08 -6.25
C LEU A 82 12.87 -7.00 -6.38
N LYS A 83 12.31 -5.84 -6.07
CA LYS A 83 10.87 -5.60 -6.08
C LYS A 83 10.59 -4.19 -6.60
N LEU A 84 9.65 -4.10 -7.52
CA LEU A 84 9.04 -2.85 -7.96
C LEU A 84 7.55 -2.93 -7.67
N GLN A 85 7.00 -1.91 -7.02
CA GLN A 85 5.59 -1.86 -6.65
C GLN A 85 5.02 -0.47 -6.97
N LEU A 86 3.84 -0.45 -7.55
CA LEU A 86 3.02 0.73 -7.75
C LEU A 86 1.77 0.59 -6.89
N ASP A 87 1.51 1.56 -6.04
CA ASP A 87 0.30 1.68 -5.23
C ASP A 87 -0.48 2.91 -5.69
N VAL A 88 -1.78 2.78 -5.86
CA VAL A 88 -2.66 3.86 -6.32
C VAL A 88 -3.95 3.89 -5.53
N HIS A 89 -4.50 5.09 -5.34
CA HIS A 89 -5.87 5.27 -4.86
C HIS A 89 -6.46 6.58 -5.37
N THR A 90 -7.79 6.62 -5.47
CA THR A 90 -8.54 7.86 -5.73
C THR A 90 -8.55 8.75 -4.48
N ALA A 91 -8.96 10.00 -4.62
CA ALA A 91 -9.06 10.92 -3.50
C ALA A 91 -9.95 10.36 -2.37
N PHE A 92 -9.56 10.59 -1.13
CA PHE A 92 -10.38 10.30 0.06
C PHE A 92 -11.33 11.42 0.41
N TYR A 93 -11.01 12.65 -0.04
CA TYR A 93 -11.76 13.86 0.29
C TYR A 93 -11.94 14.73 -0.95
N ASN A 94 -13.08 15.38 -1.05
CA ASN A 94 -13.36 16.44 -2.01
C ASN A 94 -12.92 17.78 -1.42
N SER A 95 -11.64 18.06 -1.51
CA SER A 95 -11.01 19.23 -0.91
C SER A 95 -10.16 20.01 -1.90
N ALA A 96 -10.15 21.33 -1.78
CA ALA A 96 -9.25 22.21 -2.54
C ALA A 96 -7.77 22.02 -2.12
N SER A 97 -7.51 21.40 -0.98
CA SER A 97 -6.16 21.06 -0.55
C SER A 97 -5.60 19.91 -1.40
N THR A 98 -4.47 20.15 -2.04
CA THR A 98 -3.77 19.12 -2.85
C THR A 98 -3.35 17.90 -2.04
N LYS A 99 -3.20 18.05 -0.72
CA LYS A 99 -2.80 16.95 0.18
C LYS A 99 -3.94 16.02 0.58
N LEU A 100 -5.18 16.47 0.48
CA LEU A 100 -6.36 15.70 0.92
C LEU A 100 -7.27 15.31 -0.23
N GLY A 101 -7.41 16.19 -1.25
CA GLY A 101 -8.42 16.07 -2.30
C GLY A 101 -7.90 15.52 -3.63
N LYS A 102 -6.76 14.83 -3.66
CA LYS A 102 -6.23 14.25 -4.89
C LYS A 102 -6.03 12.75 -4.78
N GLU A 103 -6.02 12.13 -5.95
CA GLU A 103 -5.53 10.78 -6.15
C GLU A 103 -4.04 10.69 -5.77
N SER A 104 -3.61 9.52 -5.35
CA SER A 104 -2.21 9.21 -5.07
C SER A 104 -1.71 8.08 -5.94
N ALA A 105 -0.48 8.21 -6.39
CA ALA A 105 0.27 7.13 -7.00
C ALA A 105 1.68 7.10 -6.43
N GLN A 106 2.02 6.03 -5.74
CA GLN A 106 3.31 5.85 -5.08
C GLN A 106 4.07 4.70 -5.74
N LEU A 107 5.33 4.95 -6.08
CA LEU A 107 6.25 3.95 -6.59
C LEU A 107 7.18 3.51 -5.46
N VAL A 108 7.31 2.18 -5.28
CA VAL A 108 8.25 1.59 -4.34
C VAL A 108 9.23 0.73 -5.10
N PHE A 109 10.52 1.02 -4.95
CA PHE A 109 11.61 0.19 -5.45
C PHE A 109 12.44 -0.32 -4.28
N GLY A 110 12.72 -1.61 -4.27
CA GLY A 110 13.47 -2.21 -3.18
C GLY A 110 13.85 -3.65 -3.44
N GLY A 111 14.17 -4.35 -2.35
CA GLY A 111 14.51 -5.75 -2.42
C GLY A 111 14.97 -6.30 -1.07
N ALA A 112 15.32 -7.57 -1.09
CA ALA A 112 15.83 -8.27 0.07
C ALA A 112 17.17 -8.94 -0.26
N VAL A 113 18.06 -8.91 0.72
CA VAL A 113 19.37 -9.58 0.65
C VAL A 113 19.47 -10.56 1.82
N ARG A 114 19.69 -11.84 1.50
CA ARG A 114 19.95 -12.87 2.50
C ARG A 114 21.38 -12.73 3.02
N LEU A 115 21.52 -12.54 4.31
CA LEU A 115 22.79 -12.41 5.03
C LEU A 115 23.09 -13.72 5.78
N GLY A 116 23.60 -14.72 5.05
CA GLY A 116 23.86 -16.05 5.59
C GLY A 116 22.58 -16.88 5.77
N LYS A 117 22.55 -17.77 6.78
CA LYS A 117 21.46 -18.74 6.98
C LYS A 117 20.28 -18.20 7.82
N HIS A 118 20.51 -17.16 8.62
CA HIS A 118 19.58 -16.76 9.67
C HIS A 118 19.12 -15.30 9.56
N TRP A 119 19.68 -14.51 8.64
CA TRP A 119 19.37 -13.10 8.54
C TRP A 119 18.99 -12.69 7.11
N MET A 120 18.04 -11.82 7.02
CA MET A 120 17.65 -11.14 5.78
C MET A 120 17.50 -9.65 6.04
N MET A 121 18.04 -8.85 5.14
CA MET A 121 17.89 -7.39 5.16
C MET A 121 16.98 -6.98 4.01
N ASP A 122 15.95 -6.20 4.31
CA ASP A 122 15.06 -5.55 3.34
C ASP A 122 15.47 -4.07 3.23
N LEU A 123 15.58 -3.59 2.02
CA LEU A 123 15.83 -2.18 1.70
C LEU A 123 14.84 -1.74 0.64
N ALA A 124 14.23 -0.57 0.83
CA ALA A 124 13.39 0.02 -0.19
C ALA A 124 13.36 1.55 -0.11
N VAL A 125 13.03 2.17 -1.20
CA VAL A 125 12.67 3.59 -1.30
C VAL A 125 11.28 3.68 -1.92
N SER A 126 10.44 4.53 -1.37
CA SER A 126 9.17 4.91 -1.96
C SER A 126 9.14 6.39 -2.31
N GLU A 127 8.53 6.71 -3.43
CA GLU A 127 8.39 8.06 -3.96
C GLU A 127 6.95 8.30 -4.41
N ASP A 128 6.42 9.48 -4.08
CA ASP A 128 5.11 9.92 -4.56
C ASP A 128 5.24 10.45 -6.00
N ILE A 129 4.64 9.74 -6.96
CA ILE A 129 4.70 10.12 -8.39
C ILE A 129 3.62 11.16 -8.73
N VAL A 130 2.52 11.18 -7.99
CA VAL A 130 1.48 12.20 -8.08
C VAL A 130 1.66 13.17 -6.92
N VAL A 131 2.50 14.17 -7.18
CA VAL A 131 3.03 15.09 -6.16
C VAL A 131 1.93 15.74 -5.32
N GLY A 132 2.05 15.57 -4.01
CA GLY A 132 1.34 16.36 -3.02
C GLY A 132 0.47 15.61 -2.01
N THR A 133 0.29 14.29 -2.13
CA THR A 133 -0.59 13.49 -1.24
C THR A 133 0.18 12.68 -0.20
N ALA A 134 1.42 12.32 -0.47
CA ALA A 134 2.27 11.54 0.42
C ALA A 134 3.64 12.22 0.65
N SER A 135 4.51 11.59 1.41
CA SER A 135 5.91 12.04 1.56
C SER A 135 6.66 11.85 0.25
N ASP A 136 7.42 12.85 -0.17
CA ASP A 136 8.15 12.85 -1.44
C ASP A 136 9.06 11.62 -1.58
N VAL A 137 9.88 11.34 -0.56
CA VAL A 137 10.75 10.16 -0.54
C VAL A 137 10.79 9.56 0.86
N VAL A 138 10.63 8.23 0.96
CA VAL A 138 10.78 7.49 2.22
C VAL A 138 11.74 6.32 2.02
N PHE A 139 12.72 6.20 2.91
CA PHE A 139 13.63 5.05 2.95
C PHE A 139 13.15 4.02 3.96
N HIS A 140 13.10 2.76 3.53
CA HIS A 140 12.71 1.63 4.36
C HIS A 140 13.91 0.72 4.56
N VAL A 141 14.16 0.37 5.82
CA VAL A 141 15.20 -0.61 6.20
C VAL A 141 14.59 -1.60 7.18
N GLY A 142 14.72 -2.88 6.89
CA GLY A 142 14.23 -3.95 7.76
C GLY A 142 15.29 -5.04 7.91
N ILE A 143 15.37 -5.64 9.09
CA ILE A 143 16.19 -6.82 9.36
C ILE A 143 15.28 -7.90 9.95
N LYS A 144 15.34 -9.09 9.39
CA LYS A 144 14.57 -10.26 9.83
C LYS A 144 15.51 -11.39 10.21
N GLY A 145 15.28 -12.00 11.36
CA GLY A 145 15.94 -13.22 11.79
C GLY A 145 15.02 -14.43 11.62
N GLY A 146 15.56 -15.56 11.19
CA GLY A 146 14.81 -16.81 10.99
C GLY A 146 15.65 -17.88 10.29
N GLU A 147 15.06 -19.05 10.06
CA GLU A 147 15.60 -20.06 9.16
C GLU A 147 14.88 -19.94 7.82
N TRP A 148 15.64 -19.83 6.72
CA TRP A 148 15.14 -19.57 5.35
C TRP A 148 15.56 -20.66 4.38
#